data_e4e45f3a93b89d850fa7e680abbe6289
#
_entry.id   e4e45f3a93b89d850fa7e680abbe6289
#
_cell.length_a   1.000
_cell.length_b   1.000
_cell.length_c   1.000
_cell.angle_alpha   90.00
_cell.angle_beta   90.00
_cell.angle_gamma   90.00
#
_symmetry.space_group_name_H-M   'P 1'
#
loop_
_entity.id
_entity.type
_entity.pdbx_description
1 polymer ?
#
loop_
_entity_poly.entity_id
_entity_poly.type
_entity_poly.pdbx_seq_one_letter_code
_entity_poly.pdbx_strand_id
1 'polypeptide(L)'
;IARERYDGISDSTMLSIDKINDLKIETSMTRCKGCTNNCHLTINKFSGNRKFITGNRCERGLGKEKTDDRLPNLFDYEPLPENEAVRGVVGIPRVLNMYENYPFWFTFFTKLGYRVILSPQSNRKIYELGIESIPSESECYPAKLAHGHITWLIRQGIKFIFYPCVPYEHKEIDKTNNHYNCPIVTSYAENIKNNVEDIKLCNINFMNPFLSFESKEILEKRLIEEFS
;
A
#
# COMPACT_ATOMS: atom_id res chain seq x y z
N ILE A 1 28.49 10.37 -24.02
CA ILE A 1 27.84 11.16 -22.95
C ILE A 1 28.81 11.51 -21.83
N ALA A 2 29.54 10.56 -21.19
CA ALA A 2 30.50 10.88 -20.12
C ALA A 2 31.68 11.72 -20.64
N ARG A 3 32.20 11.37 -21.82
CA ARG A 3 33.31 12.09 -22.46
C ARG A 3 32.93 13.50 -22.91
N GLU A 4 31.68 13.71 -23.28
CA GLU A 4 31.14 15.01 -23.70
C GLU A 4 30.88 15.97 -22.53
N ARG A 5 30.73 15.43 -21.31
CA ARG A 5 30.48 16.19 -20.08
C ARG A 5 31.73 16.45 -19.26
N TYR A 6 32.87 15.87 -19.68
CA TYR A 6 34.13 16.07 -18.99
C TYR A 6 34.71 17.44 -19.34
N ASP A 7 34.93 18.26 -18.33
CA ASP A 7 35.45 19.61 -18.47
C ASP A 7 36.98 19.67 -18.69
N GLY A 8 37.66 18.53 -18.64
CA GLY A 8 39.11 18.41 -18.81
C GLY A 8 39.95 18.88 -17.61
N ILE A 9 39.28 19.34 -16.54
CA ILE A 9 39.93 19.99 -15.39
C ILE A 9 39.65 19.23 -14.10
N SER A 10 38.41 18.67 -13.97
CA SER A 10 38.00 18.01 -12.75
C SER A 10 38.71 16.66 -12.56
N ASP A 11 39.19 16.41 -11.35
CA ASP A 11 39.78 15.11 -11.00
C ASP A 11 38.72 14.02 -11.04
N SER A 12 39.10 12.84 -11.53
CA SER A 12 38.20 11.68 -11.54
C SER A 12 37.78 11.28 -10.12
N THR A 13 36.48 11.10 -9.92
CA THR A 13 35.93 10.53 -8.68
C THR A 13 36.12 8.99 -8.60
N MET A 14 36.64 8.38 -9.63
CA MET A 14 36.94 6.94 -9.65
C MET A 14 38.14 6.60 -8.72
N LEU A 15 38.08 5.42 -8.15
CA LEU A 15 39.19 4.92 -7.35
C LEU A 15 40.43 4.74 -8.23
N SER A 16 41.62 5.10 -7.71
CA SER A 16 42.88 4.78 -8.36
C SER A 16 43.09 3.26 -8.45
N ILE A 17 43.96 2.81 -9.40
CA ILE A 17 44.26 1.38 -9.60
C ILE A 17 44.78 0.75 -8.30
N ASP A 18 45.63 1.45 -7.56
CA ASP A 18 46.16 0.97 -6.28
C ASP A 18 45.03 0.75 -5.26
N LYS A 19 44.11 1.71 -5.14
CA LYS A 19 42.97 1.57 -4.25
C LYS A 19 41.98 0.47 -4.67
N ILE A 20 41.93 0.16 -5.97
CA ILE A 20 41.14 -0.96 -6.49
C ILE A 20 41.79 -2.28 -6.14
N ASN A 21 43.10 -2.39 -6.30
CA ASN A 21 43.86 -3.59 -5.98
C ASN A 21 43.87 -3.91 -4.47
N ASP A 22 43.85 -2.87 -3.62
CA ASP A 22 43.78 -3.01 -2.16
C ASP A 22 42.36 -3.17 -1.63
N LEU A 23 41.34 -3.17 -2.50
CA LEU A 23 39.94 -3.25 -2.11
C LEU A 23 39.60 -4.65 -1.58
N LYS A 24 39.38 -4.74 -0.27
CA LYS A 24 38.88 -5.96 0.37
C LYS A 24 37.39 -5.81 0.62
N ILE A 25 36.66 -6.85 0.24
CA ILE A 25 35.19 -6.91 0.41
C ILE A 25 34.86 -8.14 1.26
N GLU A 26 34.28 -7.93 2.41
CA GLU A 26 33.71 -8.98 3.25
C GLU A 26 32.22 -8.99 3.11
N THR A 27 31.63 -10.08 2.66
CA THR A 27 30.18 -10.25 2.51
C THR A 27 29.66 -11.12 3.63
N SER A 28 28.62 -10.63 4.30
CA SER A 28 27.87 -11.39 5.31
C SER A 28 26.38 -11.31 5.04
N MET A 29 25.65 -12.36 5.40
CA MET A 29 24.20 -12.43 5.26
C MET A 29 23.55 -12.48 6.63
N THR A 30 22.46 -11.74 6.80
CA THR A 30 21.68 -11.72 8.04
C THR A 30 20.19 -11.48 7.74
N ARG A 31 19.38 -11.55 8.79
CA ARG A 31 17.96 -11.20 8.69
C ARG A 31 17.68 -9.91 9.45
N CYS A 32 16.93 -9.01 8.84
CA CYS A 32 16.43 -7.82 9.51
C CYS A 32 15.40 -8.22 10.58
N LYS A 33 15.59 -7.72 11.79
CA LYS A 33 14.67 -7.95 12.93
C LYS A 33 13.74 -6.75 13.18
N GLY A 34 13.71 -5.77 12.28
CA GLY A 34 12.98 -4.51 12.48
C GLY A 34 11.45 -4.61 12.33
N CYS A 35 10.95 -5.67 11.67
CA CYS A 35 9.50 -5.92 11.52
C CYS A 35 9.24 -7.38 11.13
N THR A 36 7.97 -7.74 10.99
CA THR A 36 7.52 -9.11 10.64
C THR A 36 7.99 -9.60 9.26
N ASN A 37 8.40 -8.72 8.34
CA ASN A 37 8.90 -9.09 7.01
C ASN A 37 10.23 -9.86 7.07
N ASN A 38 11.02 -9.67 8.13
CA ASN A 38 12.25 -10.42 8.39
C ASN A 38 13.16 -10.55 7.15
N CYS A 39 13.37 -9.43 6.43
CA CYS A 39 14.08 -9.38 5.16
C CYS A 39 15.47 -10.00 5.26
N HIS A 40 15.87 -10.75 4.22
CA HIS A 40 17.25 -11.19 4.06
C HIS A 40 18.11 -9.99 3.63
N LEU A 41 19.16 -9.72 4.40
CA LEU A 41 20.11 -8.65 4.15
C LEU A 41 21.44 -9.21 3.76
N THR A 42 22.04 -8.65 2.70
CA THR A 42 23.45 -8.87 2.34
C THR A 42 24.21 -7.62 2.73
N ILE A 43 25.20 -7.77 3.58
CA ILE A 43 26.04 -6.69 4.09
C ILE A 43 27.44 -6.85 3.48
N ASN A 44 27.84 -5.92 2.62
CA ASN A 44 29.17 -5.82 2.07
C ASN A 44 29.95 -4.77 2.85
N LYS A 45 31.03 -5.18 3.49
CA LYS A 45 31.97 -4.29 4.17
C LYS A 45 33.20 -4.10 3.28
N PHE A 46 33.52 -2.84 3.09
CA PHE A 46 34.67 -2.42 2.29
C PHE A 46 35.83 -1.91 3.18
N SER A 47 37.02 -1.85 2.65
CA SER A 47 38.14 -1.15 3.29
C SER A 47 37.74 0.25 3.73
N GLY A 48 38.16 0.71 4.91
CA GLY A 48 37.83 2.01 5.46
C GLY A 48 36.45 2.07 6.15
N ASN A 49 35.98 0.93 6.66
CA ASN A 49 34.74 0.81 7.47
C ASN A 49 33.43 1.19 6.77
N ARG A 50 33.45 1.31 5.43
CA ARG A 50 32.24 1.55 4.63
C ARG A 50 31.42 0.27 4.52
N LYS A 51 30.10 0.42 4.68
CA LYS A 51 29.15 -0.70 4.56
C LYS A 51 28.13 -0.39 3.45
N PHE A 52 27.80 -1.42 2.68
CA PHE A 52 26.70 -1.37 1.73
C PHE A 52 25.75 -2.53 2.02
N ILE A 53 24.49 -2.23 2.25
CA ILE A 53 23.46 -3.20 2.63
C ILE A 53 22.45 -3.30 1.50
N THR A 54 22.15 -4.52 1.06
CA THR A 54 21.14 -4.83 0.05
C THR A 54 20.12 -5.82 0.59
N GLY A 55 19.01 -5.99 -0.12
CA GLY A 55 17.91 -6.86 0.30
C GLY A 55 16.95 -6.22 1.32
N ASN A 56 17.26 -5.01 1.80
CA ASN A 56 16.37 -4.24 2.63
C ASN A 56 15.18 -3.72 1.78
N ARG A 57 13.98 -3.77 2.38
CA ARG A 57 12.75 -3.21 1.78
C ARG A 57 12.37 -1.88 2.40
N CYS A 58 13.09 -1.44 3.41
CA CYS A 58 12.90 -0.15 4.08
C CYS A 58 14.20 0.28 4.79
N GLU A 59 14.26 1.50 5.26
CA GLU A 59 15.43 2.09 5.92
C GLU A 59 15.84 1.42 7.23
N ARG A 60 14.92 0.72 7.91
CA ARG A 60 15.24 -0.07 9.11
C ARG A 60 16.29 -1.17 8.83
N GLY A 61 16.22 -1.77 7.64
CA GLY A 61 17.21 -2.75 7.20
C GLY A 61 18.61 -2.15 7.02
N LEU A 62 18.72 -0.84 6.88
CA LEU A 62 19.99 -0.10 6.81
C LEU A 62 20.53 0.28 8.20
N GLY A 63 19.82 -0.08 9.27
CA GLY A 63 20.20 0.28 10.64
C GLY A 63 19.91 1.75 11.00
N LYS A 64 19.09 2.44 10.19
CA LYS A 64 18.58 3.76 10.55
C LYS A 64 17.50 3.60 11.62
N GLU A 65 17.66 4.29 12.72
CA GLU A 65 16.62 4.40 13.75
C GLU A 65 15.37 5.05 13.16
N LYS A 66 14.21 4.69 13.72
CA LYS A 66 12.98 5.42 13.42
C LYS A 66 13.22 6.88 13.77
N THR A 67 13.18 7.75 12.77
CA THR A 67 12.91 9.16 13.03
C THR A 67 11.56 9.19 13.77
N ASP A 68 11.50 9.96 14.84
CA ASP A 68 10.27 10.23 15.57
C ASP A 68 9.39 11.05 14.61
N ASP A 69 8.64 10.33 13.74
CA ASP A 69 7.78 10.94 12.75
C ASP A 69 6.59 11.54 13.48
N ARG A 70 6.71 12.83 13.79
CA ARG A 70 5.64 13.67 14.34
C ARG A 70 4.49 13.91 13.36
N LEU A 71 4.49 13.22 12.24
CA LEU A 71 3.39 13.26 11.29
C LEU A 71 2.20 12.50 11.84
N PRO A 72 0.99 13.08 11.75
CA PRO A 72 -0.21 12.41 12.20
C PRO A 72 -0.40 11.10 11.42
N ASN A 73 -0.82 10.06 12.13
CA ASN A 73 -1.16 8.79 11.50
C ASN A 73 -2.53 8.94 10.82
N LEU A 74 -2.56 8.94 9.49
CA LEU A 74 -3.79 9.09 8.69
C LEU A 74 -4.78 7.93 8.84
N PHE A 75 -4.44 6.90 9.60
CA PHE A 75 -5.32 5.74 9.88
C PHE A 75 -5.79 5.71 11.32
N ASP A 76 -5.42 6.71 12.12
CA ASP A 76 -5.71 6.79 13.55
C ASP A 76 -6.98 7.62 13.79
N TYR A 77 -8.09 7.09 13.28
CA TYR A 77 -9.42 7.65 13.44
C TYR A 77 -10.23 6.80 14.41
N GLU A 78 -10.94 7.43 15.32
CA GLU A 78 -11.90 6.75 16.19
C GLU A 78 -13.21 6.52 15.44
N PRO A 79 -13.63 5.26 15.23
CA PRO A 79 -14.89 4.96 14.59
C PRO A 79 -16.07 5.36 15.51
N LEU A 80 -17.22 5.68 14.90
CA LEU A 80 -18.44 5.97 15.66
C LEU A 80 -18.73 4.87 16.68
N PRO A 81 -19.16 5.23 17.89
CA PRO A 81 -19.71 4.27 18.84
C PRO A 81 -20.87 3.46 18.23
N GLU A 82 -21.07 2.24 18.69
CA GLU A 82 -22.10 1.35 18.13
C GLU A 82 -23.52 1.95 18.24
N ASN A 83 -23.79 2.63 19.35
CA ASN A 83 -25.07 3.30 19.59
C ASN A 83 -25.33 4.53 18.70
N GLU A 84 -24.29 5.08 18.08
CA GLU A 84 -24.39 6.23 17.17
C GLU A 84 -24.37 5.82 15.70
N ALA A 85 -23.99 4.57 15.41
CA ALA A 85 -23.89 4.02 14.08
C ALA A 85 -25.26 3.58 13.53
N VAL A 86 -26.13 4.54 13.28
CA VAL A 86 -27.55 4.32 12.90
C VAL A 86 -27.74 3.52 11.62
N ARG A 87 -26.74 3.51 10.72
CA ARG A 87 -26.74 2.71 9.48
C ARG A 87 -25.94 1.41 9.59
N GLY A 88 -25.38 1.12 10.76
CA GLY A 88 -24.59 -0.10 11.00
C GLY A 88 -23.11 0.07 10.71
N VAL A 89 -22.47 -1.02 10.28
CA VAL A 89 -21.00 -1.12 10.14
C VAL A 89 -20.62 -1.26 8.68
N VAL A 90 -19.59 -0.52 8.25
CA VAL A 90 -18.94 -0.68 6.95
C VAL A 90 -17.49 -1.08 7.13
N GLY A 91 -17.06 -2.13 6.41
CA GLY A 91 -15.67 -2.55 6.34
C GLY A 91 -14.93 -1.91 5.18
N ILE A 92 -13.75 -1.37 5.45
CA ILE A 92 -12.84 -0.81 4.44
C ILE A 92 -11.55 -1.62 4.43
N PRO A 93 -11.15 -2.23 3.30
CA PRO A 93 -9.88 -2.92 3.21
C PRO A 93 -8.72 -1.91 3.15
N ARG A 94 -7.68 -2.12 3.94
CA ARG A 94 -6.47 -1.28 3.95
C ARG A 94 -5.50 -1.71 2.88
N VAL A 95 -5.82 -1.42 1.61
CA VAL A 95 -5.09 -1.90 0.43
C VAL A 95 -5.02 -0.85 -0.65
N LEU A 96 -3.97 -0.94 -1.51
CA LEU A 96 -3.83 -0.16 -2.73
C LEU A 96 -4.14 1.34 -2.50
N ASN A 97 -4.95 1.96 -3.36
CA ASN A 97 -5.35 3.36 -3.26
C ASN A 97 -6.20 3.71 -2.02
N MET A 98 -6.74 2.71 -1.32
CA MET A 98 -7.42 2.95 -0.05
C MET A 98 -6.48 3.51 1.04
N TYR A 99 -5.15 3.37 0.88
CA TYR A 99 -4.18 4.04 1.74
C TYR A 99 -4.26 5.58 1.63
N GLU A 100 -4.40 6.10 0.41
CA GLU A 100 -4.47 7.54 0.16
C GLU A 100 -5.88 8.08 0.43
N ASN A 101 -6.90 7.36 0.02
CA ASN A 101 -8.29 7.79 0.06
C ASN A 101 -9.00 7.48 1.39
N TYR A 102 -8.33 6.82 2.34
CA TYR A 102 -8.96 6.44 3.62
C TYR A 102 -9.54 7.62 4.41
N PRO A 103 -8.84 8.76 4.59
CA PRO A 103 -9.41 9.91 5.31
C PRO A 103 -10.72 10.42 4.71
N PHE A 104 -10.82 10.41 3.37
CA PHE A 104 -12.03 10.78 2.66
C PHE A 104 -13.16 9.76 2.95
N TRP A 105 -12.91 8.47 2.76
CA TRP A 105 -13.92 7.43 2.96
C TRP A 105 -14.34 7.29 4.42
N PHE A 106 -13.42 7.41 5.35
CA PHE A 106 -13.73 7.43 6.77
C PHE A 106 -14.70 8.57 7.10
N THR A 107 -14.39 9.79 6.65
CA THR A 107 -15.23 10.96 6.88
C THR A 107 -16.61 10.81 6.22
N PHE A 108 -16.63 10.35 4.98
CA PHE A 108 -17.86 10.13 4.23
C PHE A 108 -18.80 9.15 4.94
N PHE A 109 -18.34 7.96 5.26
CA PHE A 109 -19.17 6.95 5.93
C PHE A 109 -19.57 7.35 7.34
N THR A 110 -18.67 7.98 8.09
CA THR A 110 -18.98 8.51 9.42
C THR A 110 -20.09 9.55 9.36
N LYS A 111 -20.06 10.47 8.40
CA LYS A 111 -21.11 11.48 8.19
C LYS A 111 -22.44 10.86 7.73
N LEU A 112 -22.40 9.74 7.03
CA LEU A 112 -23.61 8.98 6.69
C LEU A 112 -24.17 8.16 7.86
N GLY A 113 -23.49 8.11 9.01
CA GLY A 113 -23.94 7.37 10.20
C GLY A 113 -23.48 5.90 10.22
N TYR A 114 -22.42 5.54 9.51
CA TYR A 114 -21.79 4.23 9.59
C TYR A 114 -20.63 4.23 10.57
N ARG A 115 -20.48 3.13 11.31
CA ARG A 115 -19.25 2.80 12.01
C ARG A 115 -18.25 2.18 11.01
N VAL A 116 -17.13 2.85 10.79
CA VAL A 116 -16.11 2.39 9.85
C VAL A 116 -15.14 1.43 10.55
N ILE A 117 -14.97 0.23 10.01
CA ILE A 117 -13.97 -0.75 10.45
C ILE A 117 -12.93 -0.90 9.35
N LEU A 118 -11.72 -0.44 9.63
CA LEU A 118 -10.57 -0.62 8.75
C LEU A 118 -9.90 -1.97 9.02
N SER A 119 -9.58 -2.72 7.98
CA SER A 119 -8.77 -3.93 8.15
C SER A 119 -7.36 -3.59 8.67
N PRO A 120 -6.68 -4.50 9.40
CA PRO A 120 -5.42 -4.20 10.07
C PRO A 120 -4.28 -3.92 9.08
N GLN A 121 -3.13 -3.53 9.61
CA GLN A 121 -1.94 -3.32 8.81
C GLN A 121 -1.51 -4.63 8.10
N SER A 122 -1.15 -4.53 6.82
CA SER A 122 -0.68 -5.65 6.01
C SER A 122 0.51 -6.36 6.64
N ASN A 123 0.43 -7.67 6.70
CA ASN A 123 1.48 -8.55 7.18
C ASN A 123 1.32 -9.95 6.56
N ARG A 124 2.25 -10.85 6.86
CA ARG A 124 2.23 -12.22 6.32
C ARG A 124 0.94 -12.98 6.68
N LYS A 125 0.42 -12.80 7.90
CA LYS A 125 -0.82 -13.49 8.33
C LYS A 125 -2.03 -13.04 7.50
N ILE A 126 -2.10 -11.73 7.20
CA ILE A 126 -3.14 -11.21 6.29
C ILE A 126 -2.99 -11.83 4.90
N TYR A 127 -1.79 -11.91 4.34
CA TYR A 127 -1.55 -12.55 3.05
C TYR A 127 -2.04 -14.00 3.06
N GLU A 128 -1.68 -14.78 4.08
CA GLU A 128 -2.04 -16.19 4.22
C GLU A 128 -3.56 -16.42 4.31
N LEU A 129 -4.32 -15.44 4.84
CA LEU A 129 -5.80 -15.52 4.89
C LEU A 129 -6.46 -15.53 3.50
N GLY A 130 -5.83 -14.91 2.51
CA GLY A 130 -6.42 -14.75 1.19
C GLY A 130 -5.78 -15.60 0.10
N ILE A 131 -4.75 -16.38 0.42
CA ILE A 131 -3.90 -17.05 -0.58
C ILE A 131 -4.68 -17.97 -1.53
N GLU A 132 -5.71 -18.66 -1.03
CA GLU A 132 -6.49 -19.62 -1.81
C GLU A 132 -7.39 -18.95 -2.86
N SER A 133 -7.73 -17.68 -2.67
CA SER A 133 -8.59 -16.94 -3.59
C SER A 133 -7.83 -16.12 -4.63
N ILE A 134 -6.49 -16.13 -4.60
CA ILE A 134 -5.63 -15.41 -5.55
C ILE A 134 -5.66 -16.15 -6.90
N PRO A 135 -6.19 -15.53 -7.98
CA PRO A 135 -6.41 -16.25 -9.25
C PRO A 135 -5.13 -16.44 -10.06
N SER A 136 -4.09 -15.64 -9.82
CA SER A 136 -2.85 -15.71 -10.59
C SER A 136 -1.61 -15.38 -9.76
N GLU A 137 -0.53 -16.15 -10.00
CA GLU A 137 0.77 -15.85 -9.41
C GLU A 137 1.43 -14.60 -9.99
N SER A 138 1.06 -14.19 -11.20
CA SER A 138 1.61 -13.01 -11.87
C SER A 138 1.13 -11.68 -11.32
N GLU A 139 0.11 -11.67 -10.47
CA GLU A 139 -0.38 -10.45 -9.84
C GLU A 139 0.64 -9.87 -8.87
N CYS A 140 0.65 -8.52 -8.77
CA CYS A 140 1.56 -7.85 -7.86
C CYS A 140 1.22 -8.16 -6.39
N TYR A 141 2.21 -8.16 -5.53
CA TYR A 141 2.04 -8.50 -4.12
C TYR A 141 1.01 -7.62 -3.37
N PRO A 142 0.93 -6.29 -3.61
CA PRO A 142 -0.13 -5.47 -3.03
C PRO A 142 -1.55 -5.90 -3.41
N ALA A 143 -1.76 -6.33 -4.67
CA ALA A 143 -3.04 -6.89 -5.10
C ALA A 143 -3.38 -8.19 -4.36
N LYS A 144 -2.40 -9.10 -4.25
CA LYS A 144 -2.57 -10.36 -3.51
C LYS A 144 -2.97 -10.14 -2.04
N LEU A 145 -2.45 -9.08 -1.40
CA LEU A 145 -2.83 -8.71 -0.05
C LEU A 145 -4.32 -8.35 0.07
N ALA A 146 -4.93 -7.79 -0.98
CA ALA A 146 -6.34 -7.40 -0.94
C ALA A 146 -7.26 -8.57 -0.61
N HIS A 147 -6.98 -9.78 -1.13
CA HIS A 147 -7.72 -10.98 -0.80
C HIS A 147 -7.76 -11.26 0.71
N GLY A 148 -6.59 -11.18 1.35
CA GLY A 148 -6.48 -11.39 2.80
C GLY A 148 -7.19 -10.33 3.63
N HIS A 149 -7.17 -9.08 3.20
CA HIS A 149 -7.88 -7.99 3.89
C HIS A 149 -9.40 -8.16 3.81
N ILE A 150 -9.92 -8.55 2.65
CA ILE A 150 -11.35 -8.84 2.48
C ILE A 150 -11.76 -10.06 3.32
N THR A 151 -11.01 -11.16 3.25
CA THR A 151 -11.26 -12.34 4.09
C THR A 151 -11.23 -12.01 5.57
N TRP A 152 -10.30 -11.14 6.01
CA TRP A 152 -10.25 -10.69 7.39
C TRP A 152 -11.54 -9.95 7.80
N LEU A 153 -12.01 -8.99 6.97
CA LEU A 153 -13.26 -8.26 7.24
C LEU A 153 -14.46 -9.20 7.34
N ILE A 154 -14.57 -10.18 6.45
CA ILE A 154 -15.63 -11.19 6.48
C ILE A 154 -15.58 -12.00 7.79
N ARG A 155 -14.39 -12.43 8.22
CA ARG A 155 -14.19 -13.17 9.49
C ARG A 155 -14.49 -12.33 10.73
N GLN A 156 -14.43 -11.01 10.65
CA GLN A 156 -14.92 -10.11 11.72
C GLN A 156 -16.45 -9.99 11.73
N GLY A 157 -17.16 -10.67 10.85
CA GLY A 157 -18.61 -10.62 10.76
C GLY A 157 -19.15 -9.39 10.05
N ILE A 158 -18.30 -8.61 9.38
CA ILE A 158 -18.70 -7.42 8.64
C ILE A 158 -19.55 -7.84 7.43
N LYS A 159 -20.74 -7.32 7.31
CA LYS A 159 -21.71 -7.65 6.24
C LYS A 159 -21.76 -6.64 5.10
N PHE A 160 -21.27 -5.43 5.32
CA PHE A 160 -21.12 -4.41 4.30
C PHE A 160 -19.67 -4.06 4.13
N ILE A 161 -19.09 -4.31 2.95
CA ILE A 161 -17.70 -4.02 2.61
C ILE A 161 -17.70 -3.07 1.42
N PHE A 162 -16.97 -1.97 1.54
CA PHE A 162 -16.81 -0.97 0.50
C PHE A 162 -15.38 -1.00 -0.04
N TYR A 163 -15.25 -1.27 -1.34
CA TYR A 163 -13.96 -1.26 -2.03
C TYR A 163 -14.15 -0.78 -3.48
N PRO A 164 -14.08 0.53 -3.75
CA PRO A 164 -14.36 1.08 -5.07
C PRO A 164 -13.26 0.77 -6.09
N CYS A 165 -13.66 0.74 -7.36
CA CYS A 165 -12.79 0.78 -8.52
C CYS A 165 -12.50 2.24 -8.87
N VAL A 166 -11.23 2.66 -8.83
CA VAL A 166 -10.86 4.06 -9.05
C VAL A 166 -9.92 4.19 -10.25
N PRO A 167 -10.41 4.61 -11.43
CA PRO A 167 -9.56 4.80 -12.60
C PRO A 167 -8.69 6.06 -12.53
N TYR A 168 -9.20 7.15 -11.94
CA TYR A 168 -8.54 8.45 -11.88
C TYR A 168 -8.47 8.97 -10.45
N GLU A 169 -7.29 9.39 -10.04
CA GLU A 169 -7.09 10.14 -8.80
C GLU A 169 -7.19 11.66 -9.04
N HIS A 170 -7.26 12.41 -7.96
CA HIS A 170 -7.22 13.87 -8.03
C HIS A 170 -5.87 14.35 -8.55
N LYS A 171 -5.91 15.31 -9.47
CA LYS A 171 -4.71 15.91 -10.02
C LYS A 171 -4.15 16.94 -9.04
N GLU A 172 -3.12 16.55 -8.27
CA GLU A 172 -2.51 17.43 -7.25
C GLU A 172 -1.58 18.49 -7.84
N ILE A 173 -0.93 18.20 -8.97
CA ILE A 173 0.06 19.07 -9.60
C ILE A 173 -0.37 19.37 -11.03
N ASP A 174 -0.68 20.64 -11.34
CA ASP A 174 -1.18 21.08 -12.65
C ASP A 174 -0.27 20.71 -13.82
N LYS A 175 1.04 20.65 -13.60
CA LYS A 175 2.04 20.35 -14.63
C LYS A 175 2.21 18.84 -14.91
N THR A 176 1.57 17.96 -14.15
CA THR A 176 1.60 16.52 -14.40
C THR A 176 0.59 16.13 -15.47
N ASN A 177 0.97 15.18 -16.32
CA ASN A 177 0.12 14.76 -17.44
C ASN A 177 -0.68 13.48 -17.12
N ASN A 178 -0.33 12.77 -16.05
CA ASN A 178 -0.95 11.49 -15.73
C ASN A 178 -1.41 11.43 -14.27
N HIS A 179 -2.67 11.08 -14.08
CA HIS A 179 -3.31 10.82 -12.78
C HIS A 179 -4.17 9.55 -12.85
N TYR A 180 -3.88 8.68 -13.80
CA TYR A 180 -4.49 7.37 -13.93
C TYR A 180 -3.90 6.40 -12.92
N ASN A 181 -4.75 5.63 -12.29
CA ASN A 181 -4.33 4.48 -11.51
C ASN A 181 -3.84 3.33 -12.42
N CYS A 182 -3.01 2.47 -11.88
CA CYS A 182 -2.62 1.26 -12.58
C CYS A 182 -3.86 0.34 -12.80
N PRO A 183 -3.85 -0.55 -13.79
CA PRO A 183 -4.97 -1.45 -14.08
C PRO A 183 -5.46 -2.24 -12.86
N ILE A 184 -4.56 -2.61 -11.95
CA ILE A 184 -4.90 -3.32 -10.72
C ILE A 184 -5.78 -2.43 -9.83
N VAL A 185 -5.35 -1.21 -9.51
CA VAL A 185 -6.16 -0.29 -8.69
C VAL A 185 -7.50 0.02 -9.34
N THR A 186 -7.50 0.18 -10.67
CA THR A 186 -8.70 0.54 -11.43
C THR A 186 -9.81 -0.50 -11.31
N SER A 187 -9.51 -1.81 -11.24
CA SER A 187 -10.54 -2.85 -11.38
C SER A 187 -10.39 -4.04 -10.46
N TYR A 188 -9.44 -4.03 -9.53
CA TYR A 188 -9.16 -5.21 -8.70
C TYR A 188 -10.30 -5.58 -7.75
N ALA A 189 -11.13 -4.62 -7.37
CA ALA A 189 -12.33 -4.89 -6.58
C ALA A 189 -13.31 -5.83 -7.32
N GLU A 190 -13.40 -5.75 -8.65
CA GLU A 190 -14.16 -6.71 -9.47
C GLU A 190 -13.53 -8.11 -9.44
N ASN A 191 -12.21 -8.18 -9.50
CA ASN A 191 -11.49 -9.45 -9.36
C ASN A 191 -11.77 -10.11 -8.00
N ILE A 192 -11.67 -9.34 -6.91
CA ILE A 192 -11.99 -9.80 -5.55
C ILE A 192 -13.43 -10.35 -5.48
N LYS A 193 -14.41 -9.59 -5.98
CA LYS A 193 -15.83 -9.98 -5.96
C LYS A 193 -16.10 -11.33 -6.62
N ASN A 194 -15.33 -11.63 -7.65
CA ASN A 194 -15.51 -12.86 -8.42
C ASN A 194 -14.70 -14.06 -7.88
N ASN A 195 -13.61 -13.82 -7.17
CA ASN A 195 -12.69 -14.88 -6.74
C ASN A 195 -12.76 -15.19 -5.23
N VAL A 196 -13.27 -14.30 -4.40
CA VAL A 196 -13.47 -14.55 -2.96
C VAL A 196 -14.86 -15.14 -2.76
N GLU A 197 -14.95 -16.46 -2.71
CA GLU A 197 -16.23 -17.18 -2.60
C GLU A 197 -17.03 -16.80 -1.35
N ASP A 198 -16.35 -16.51 -0.25
CA ASP A 198 -16.97 -16.09 1.01
C ASP A 198 -17.86 -14.85 0.88
N ILE A 199 -17.64 -14.00 -0.12
CA ILE A 199 -18.52 -12.86 -0.40
C ILE A 199 -19.94 -13.34 -0.69
N LYS A 200 -20.07 -14.40 -1.48
CA LYS A 200 -21.38 -15.01 -1.83
C LYS A 200 -21.89 -15.90 -0.69
N LEU A 201 -21.03 -16.78 -0.17
CA LEU A 201 -21.40 -17.74 0.87
C LEU A 201 -21.89 -17.08 2.18
N CYS A 202 -21.24 -15.99 2.56
CA CYS A 202 -21.59 -15.22 3.75
C CYS A 202 -22.61 -14.11 3.50
N ASN A 203 -23.14 -14.01 2.28
CA ASN A 203 -24.08 -12.97 1.87
C ASN A 203 -23.58 -11.55 2.21
N ILE A 204 -22.37 -11.23 1.77
CA ILE A 204 -21.74 -9.93 1.99
C ILE A 204 -22.27 -8.93 0.96
N ASN A 205 -22.75 -7.77 1.43
CA ASN A 205 -22.97 -6.62 0.58
C ASN A 205 -21.61 -6.03 0.20
N PHE A 206 -21.06 -6.50 -0.92
CA PHE A 206 -19.77 -6.03 -1.43
C PHE A 206 -20.00 -4.96 -2.47
N MET A 207 -19.77 -3.71 -2.07
CA MET A 207 -20.00 -2.52 -2.88
C MET A 207 -18.68 -2.05 -3.50
N ASN A 208 -18.58 -2.16 -4.83
CA ASN A 208 -17.36 -1.87 -5.59
C ASN A 208 -17.63 -0.96 -6.81
N PRO A 209 -18.25 0.21 -6.62
CA PRO A 209 -18.59 1.10 -7.72
C PRO A 209 -17.36 1.65 -8.42
N PHE A 210 -17.50 1.98 -9.71
CA PHE A 210 -16.50 2.76 -10.42
C PHE A 210 -16.67 4.24 -10.08
N LEU A 211 -15.67 4.80 -9.39
CA LEU A 211 -15.65 6.18 -8.93
C LEU A 211 -14.39 6.88 -9.45
N SER A 212 -14.53 8.12 -9.90
CA SER A 212 -13.42 8.94 -10.38
C SER A 212 -13.22 10.14 -9.46
N PHE A 213 -12.00 10.39 -9.02
CA PHE A 213 -11.63 11.59 -8.29
C PHE A 213 -11.17 12.75 -9.20
N GLU A 214 -11.31 12.59 -10.51
CA GLU A 214 -10.94 13.61 -11.49
C GLU A 214 -11.74 14.91 -11.33
N SER A 215 -13.05 14.79 -11.09
CA SER A 215 -13.97 15.92 -10.90
C SER A 215 -14.86 15.70 -9.68
N LYS A 216 -14.95 16.73 -8.84
CA LYS A 216 -15.81 16.73 -7.67
C LYS A 216 -17.27 16.52 -8.05
N GLU A 217 -17.73 17.15 -9.11
CA GLU A 217 -19.12 17.10 -9.59
C GLU A 217 -19.50 15.68 -10.06
N ILE A 218 -18.57 15.02 -10.78
CA ILE A 218 -18.78 13.65 -11.24
C ILE A 218 -18.82 12.70 -10.05
N LEU A 219 -17.88 12.84 -9.11
CA LEU A 219 -17.81 12.01 -7.92
C LEU A 219 -19.07 12.18 -7.06
N GLU A 220 -19.50 13.42 -6.81
CA GLU A 220 -20.71 13.73 -6.03
C GLU A 220 -21.97 13.11 -6.65
N LYS A 221 -22.14 13.26 -7.96
CA LYS A 221 -23.25 12.65 -8.68
C LYS A 221 -23.26 11.13 -8.53
N ARG A 222 -22.10 10.49 -8.73
CA ARG A 222 -21.98 9.03 -8.60
C ARG A 222 -22.23 8.55 -7.18
N LEU A 223 -21.74 9.26 -6.17
CA LEU A 223 -22.00 8.92 -4.77
C LEU A 223 -23.48 9.04 -4.41
N ILE A 224 -24.20 10.04 -4.93
CA ILE A 224 -25.64 10.16 -4.76
C ILE A 224 -26.35 8.97 -5.40
N GLU A 225 -25.98 8.59 -6.63
CA GLU A 225 -26.58 7.44 -7.33
C GLU A 225 -26.36 6.11 -6.57
N GLU A 226 -25.20 5.91 -5.97
CA GLU A 226 -24.85 4.67 -5.27
C GLU A 226 -25.44 4.57 -3.85
N PHE A 227 -25.71 5.71 -3.18
CA PHE A 227 -26.11 5.73 -1.78
C PHE A 227 -27.54 6.32 -1.52
N SER A 228 -28.28 6.67 -2.58
CA SER A 228 -29.71 7.03 -2.51
C SER A 228 -30.60 5.79 -2.57
#